data_58314c106a5f40fd3123ac524de4d517
#
_entry.id   58314c106a5f40fd3123ac524de4d517
#
_cell.length_a   1.000
_cell.length_b   1.000
_cell.length_c   1.000
_cell.angle_alpha   90.00
_cell.angle_beta   90.00
_cell.angle_gamma   90.00
#
_symmetry.space_group_name_H-M   'P 1'
#
loop_
_entity.id
_entity.type
_entity.pdbx_description
1 polymer ?
#
loop_
_entity_poly.entity_id
_entity_poly.type
_entity_poly.pdbx_seq_one_letter_code
_entity_poly.pdbx_strand_id
1 'polypeptide(L)'
;MIFEHIGLNQINGSLVVLDGVKGASYEEMVELRLEDGTSRAGRIVKIDGELVVIQVFEGTRGISMNNSTTVLSGRPMEMPLSPEILGRVFDGLGRPIDGLGEIYPECRRDVNGSPINPVSRVYPRNYINTGISSIDALATLIRGQKLPIFSGSGMKHNELAVQIVRQANVADGDDFAIVFAAMGVKNDVAEYFSTSFENANVMNRVTMFMNLSNDPIIERIITPRCALTAAEYLAFDLGKQTLVILTDMTSYAEALREFSSSKGEIPGRKGFPGYLYSDLASLYERAGIVEGKKGSVTQIPILTMPNDDITHPIPDLTGYITEGQIVLDRGLDYKGIYPPVSVLPSLSRLMKDGIGEGYTRSDHSMLANQLFASYAKVQDAKALASVIGEDELSASDKRLMEFGRAFEERFINQGYDENRTIAVSYTHLTLPTICSV
;
A
#
# COMPACT_ATOMS: atom_id res chain seq x y z
N MET A 1 -20.19 8.46 -29.46
CA MET A 1 -20.10 9.63 -30.36
C MET A 1 -18.87 10.38 -29.90
N ILE A 2 -17.88 10.57 -30.74
CA ILE A 2 -16.66 11.31 -30.37
C ILE A 2 -16.99 12.80 -30.54
N PHE A 3 -16.86 13.56 -29.47
CA PHE A 3 -17.03 15.01 -29.51
C PHE A 3 -15.64 15.67 -29.57
N GLU A 4 -15.45 16.55 -30.54
CA GLU A 4 -14.23 17.35 -30.67
C GLU A 4 -14.55 18.82 -30.37
N HIS A 5 -13.73 19.43 -29.53
CA HIS A 5 -13.83 20.86 -29.21
C HIS A 5 -12.51 21.55 -29.56
N ILE A 6 -12.60 22.64 -30.29
CA ILE A 6 -11.43 23.40 -30.77
C ILE A 6 -11.26 24.63 -29.89
N GLY A 7 -10.03 24.84 -29.43
CA GLY A 7 -9.65 25.97 -28.59
C GLY A 7 -9.91 25.74 -27.11
N LEU A 8 -9.29 26.56 -26.29
CA LEU A 8 -9.33 26.53 -24.82
C LEU A 8 -9.68 27.92 -24.31
N ASN A 9 -10.45 28.02 -23.25
CA ASN A 9 -10.80 29.31 -22.63
C ASN A 9 -9.73 29.80 -21.66
N GLN A 10 -9.13 28.87 -20.90
CA GLN A 10 -8.16 29.21 -19.87
C GLN A 10 -7.21 28.06 -19.60
N ILE A 11 -5.97 28.36 -19.20
CA ILE A 11 -4.98 27.41 -18.72
C ILE A 11 -4.51 27.89 -17.33
N ASN A 12 -4.65 27.04 -16.31
CA ASN A 12 -4.22 27.31 -14.92
C ASN A 12 -3.40 26.11 -14.40
N GLY A 13 -2.07 26.21 -14.38
CA GLY A 13 -1.21 25.10 -13.97
C GLY A 13 -1.45 23.87 -14.85
N SER A 14 -1.86 22.76 -14.25
CA SER A 14 -2.21 21.52 -14.97
C SER A 14 -3.68 21.47 -15.40
N LEU A 15 -4.47 22.51 -15.15
CA LEU A 15 -5.88 22.57 -15.49
C LEU A 15 -6.12 23.37 -16.75
N VAL A 16 -7.02 22.86 -17.58
CA VAL A 16 -7.52 23.50 -18.80
C VAL A 16 -9.02 23.66 -18.71
N VAL A 17 -9.52 24.80 -19.10
CA VAL A 17 -10.95 25.13 -19.08
C VAL A 17 -11.48 25.25 -20.49
N LEU A 18 -12.55 24.54 -20.79
CA LEU A 18 -13.34 24.63 -22.01
C LEU A 18 -14.72 25.25 -21.68
N ASP A 19 -15.28 25.98 -22.64
CA ASP A 19 -16.64 26.52 -22.57
C ASP A 19 -17.45 26.06 -23.78
N GLY A 20 -18.76 25.91 -23.61
CA GLY A 20 -19.65 25.46 -24.68
C GLY A 20 -19.61 23.93 -24.94
N VAL A 21 -19.07 23.15 -24.01
CA VAL A 21 -19.00 21.68 -24.13
C VAL A 21 -20.31 21.05 -23.68
N LYS A 22 -20.97 20.30 -24.58
CA LYS A 22 -22.21 19.59 -24.27
C LYS A 22 -21.96 18.09 -24.18
N GLY A 23 -22.60 17.45 -23.19
CA GLY A 23 -22.58 16.00 -23.04
C GLY A 23 -21.32 15.43 -22.42
N ALA A 24 -20.50 16.27 -21.79
CA ALA A 24 -19.33 15.83 -21.01
C ALA A 24 -19.75 15.09 -19.74
N SER A 25 -18.99 14.09 -19.34
CA SER A 25 -19.22 13.31 -18.11
C SER A 25 -18.10 13.54 -17.10
N TYR A 26 -18.43 13.50 -15.81
CA TYR A 26 -17.41 13.59 -14.75
C TYR A 26 -16.49 12.36 -14.79
N GLU A 27 -15.18 12.57 -14.55
CA GLU A 27 -14.11 11.55 -14.66
C GLU A 27 -13.89 11.01 -16.10
N GLU A 28 -14.53 11.59 -17.10
CA GLU A 28 -14.32 11.21 -18.49
C GLU A 28 -12.89 11.51 -18.95
N MET A 29 -12.30 10.56 -19.66
CA MET A 29 -11.00 10.74 -20.31
C MET A 29 -11.11 11.60 -21.53
N VAL A 30 -10.13 12.48 -21.70
CA VAL A 30 -10.01 13.35 -22.86
C VAL A 30 -8.59 13.25 -23.45
N GLU A 31 -8.51 13.46 -24.76
CA GLU A 31 -7.26 13.60 -25.49
C GLU A 31 -7.13 15.05 -25.99
N LEU A 32 -6.09 15.75 -25.56
CA LEU A 32 -5.75 17.06 -26.08
C LEU A 32 -4.71 16.90 -27.20
N ARG A 33 -5.10 17.15 -28.43
CA ARG A 33 -4.23 17.15 -29.62
C ARG A 33 -3.64 18.53 -29.81
N LEU A 34 -2.30 18.59 -29.83
CA LEU A 34 -1.56 19.81 -29.99
C LEU A 34 -1.24 20.07 -31.47
N GLU A 35 -0.88 21.32 -31.78
CA GLU A 35 -0.56 21.76 -33.16
C GLU A 35 0.66 21.03 -33.74
N ASP A 36 1.60 20.59 -32.90
CA ASP A 36 2.78 19.83 -33.32
C ASP A 36 2.51 18.35 -33.63
N GLY A 37 1.24 17.91 -33.52
CA GLY A 37 0.81 16.55 -33.77
C GLY A 37 0.99 15.63 -32.55
N THR A 38 1.49 16.14 -31.42
CA THR A 38 1.52 15.39 -30.15
C THR A 38 0.16 15.42 -29.48
N SER A 39 -0.14 14.43 -28.66
CA SER A 39 -1.35 14.41 -27.83
C SER A 39 -1.02 14.26 -26.36
N ARG A 40 -1.91 14.74 -25.50
CA ARG A 40 -1.84 14.61 -24.06
C ARG A 40 -3.13 14.06 -23.52
N ALA A 41 -3.00 13.16 -22.55
CA ALA A 41 -4.15 12.63 -21.86
C ALA A 41 -4.60 13.58 -20.73
N GLY A 42 -5.90 13.62 -20.49
CA GLY A 42 -6.48 14.34 -19.39
C GLY A 42 -7.79 13.70 -18.94
N ARG A 43 -8.33 14.19 -17.84
CA ARG A 43 -9.66 13.81 -17.37
C ARG A 43 -10.48 15.01 -16.94
N ILE A 44 -11.77 14.90 -17.04
CA ILE A 44 -12.71 15.93 -16.60
C ILE A 44 -12.83 15.87 -15.08
N VAL A 45 -12.51 16.96 -14.40
CA VAL A 45 -12.52 17.07 -12.93
C VAL A 45 -13.58 18.00 -12.37
N LYS A 46 -14.21 18.80 -13.23
CA LYS A 46 -15.35 19.63 -12.85
C LYS A 46 -16.19 19.94 -14.09
N ILE A 47 -17.51 19.94 -13.89
CA ILE A 47 -18.50 20.39 -14.88
C ILE A 47 -19.41 21.42 -14.20
N ASP A 48 -19.58 22.57 -14.85
CA ASP A 48 -20.47 23.65 -14.39
C ASP A 48 -21.26 24.18 -15.59
N GLY A 49 -22.42 23.60 -15.83
CA GLY A 49 -23.20 23.82 -17.05
C GLY A 49 -22.47 23.33 -18.30
N GLU A 50 -22.12 24.24 -19.21
CA GLU A 50 -21.33 23.95 -20.42
C GLU A 50 -19.82 24.20 -20.22
N LEU A 51 -19.41 24.66 -19.03
CA LEU A 51 -18.04 24.88 -18.67
C LEU A 51 -17.42 23.60 -18.08
N VAL A 52 -16.34 23.13 -18.68
CA VAL A 52 -15.66 21.89 -18.31
C VAL A 52 -14.22 22.19 -17.92
N VAL A 53 -13.80 21.70 -16.77
CA VAL A 53 -12.41 21.77 -16.30
C VAL A 53 -11.78 20.40 -16.48
N ILE A 54 -10.69 20.38 -17.25
CA ILE A 54 -9.90 19.19 -17.56
C ILE A 54 -8.58 19.27 -16.84
N GLN A 55 -8.17 18.21 -16.21
CA GLN A 55 -6.82 18.03 -15.73
C GLN A 55 -5.99 17.27 -16.73
N VAL A 56 -4.92 17.89 -17.19
CA VAL A 56 -3.94 17.30 -18.13
C VAL A 56 -2.86 16.58 -17.34
N PHE A 57 -2.60 15.31 -17.68
CA PHE A 57 -1.69 14.46 -16.92
C PHE A 57 -0.22 14.86 -17.09
N GLU A 58 0.21 15.07 -18.32
CA GLU A 58 1.58 15.47 -18.66
C GLU A 58 1.82 16.99 -18.52
N GLY A 59 0.89 17.71 -17.90
CA GLY A 59 0.95 19.17 -17.74
C GLY A 59 0.58 19.95 -19.01
N THR A 60 0.57 21.28 -18.90
CA THR A 60 0.01 22.18 -19.93
C THR A 60 1.08 22.96 -20.71
N ARG A 61 2.37 22.68 -20.48
CA ARG A 61 3.45 23.41 -21.16
C ARG A 61 3.40 23.19 -22.66
N GLY A 62 3.35 24.28 -23.44
CA GLY A 62 3.30 24.24 -24.90
C GLY A 62 1.91 24.05 -25.51
N ILE A 63 0.85 23.97 -24.70
CA ILE A 63 -0.53 23.93 -25.21
C ILE A 63 -0.93 25.31 -25.72
N SER A 64 -1.42 25.36 -26.95
CA SER A 64 -1.98 26.58 -27.59
C SER A 64 -3.46 26.73 -27.19
N MET A 65 -3.85 27.96 -26.82
CA MET A 65 -5.27 28.23 -26.50
C MET A 65 -6.18 28.16 -27.73
N ASN A 66 -5.67 28.48 -28.91
CA ASN A 66 -6.49 28.62 -30.13
C ASN A 66 -6.44 27.38 -31.05
N ASN A 67 -5.33 26.66 -31.03
CA ASN A 67 -5.04 25.61 -32.02
C ASN A 67 -4.97 24.21 -31.44
N SER A 68 -5.42 24.05 -30.17
CA SER A 68 -5.54 22.71 -29.53
C SER A 68 -6.94 22.15 -29.74
N THR A 69 -7.02 20.86 -30.04
CA THR A 69 -8.28 20.16 -30.17
C THR A 69 -8.45 19.17 -29.01
N THR A 70 -9.55 19.27 -28.28
CA THR A 70 -9.90 18.35 -27.21
C THR A 70 -10.91 17.34 -27.70
N VAL A 71 -10.57 16.06 -27.56
CA VAL A 71 -11.43 14.93 -27.96
C VAL A 71 -11.95 14.25 -26.70
N LEU A 72 -13.27 14.19 -26.55
CA LEU A 72 -13.93 13.54 -25.44
C LEU A 72 -14.14 12.06 -25.75
N SER A 73 -13.75 11.16 -24.84
CA SER A 73 -13.81 9.70 -25.06
C SER A 73 -15.15 9.08 -24.75
N GLY A 74 -16.01 9.77 -23.98
CA GLY A 74 -17.30 9.26 -23.49
C GLY A 74 -17.20 8.19 -22.41
N ARG A 75 -16.02 7.96 -21.82
CA ARG A 75 -15.76 6.91 -20.81
C ARG A 75 -14.68 7.33 -19.82
N PRO A 76 -14.73 6.76 -18.60
CA PRO A 76 -13.68 6.97 -17.59
C PRO A 76 -12.37 6.31 -18.03
N MET A 77 -11.32 6.47 -17.23
CA MET A 77 -10.06 5.79 -17.44
C MET A 77 -10.21 4.28 -17.20
N GLU A 78 -9.87 3.52 -18.23
CA GLU A 78 -9.91 2.06 -18.19
C GLU A 78 -8.52 1.47 -18.35
N MET A 79 -8.22 0.41 -17.59
CA MET A 79 -7.01 -0.38 -17.71
C MET A 79 -7.25 -1.65 -18.53
N PRO A 80 -6.41 -1.97 -19.53
CA PRO A 80 -6.44 -3.24 -20.25
C PRO A 80 -5.93 -4.36 -19.33
N LEU A 81 -6.66 -5.48 -19.26
CA LEU A 81 -6.37 -6.59 -18.36
C LEU A 81 -6.38 -7.93 -19.12
N SER A 82 -5.39 -8.74 -18.84
CA SER A 82 -5.25 -10.14 -19.26
C SER A 82 -4.33 -10.88 -18.27
N PRO A 83 -4.23 -12.20 -18.29
CA PRO A 83 -3.26 -12.96 -17.48
C PRO A 83 -1.80 -12.52 -17.70
N GLU A 84 -1.51 -11.91 -18.86
CA GLU A 84 -0.18 -11.42 -19.24
C GLU A 84 0.32 -10.23 -18.41
N ILE A 85 -0.51 -9.63 -17.56
CA ILE A 85 -0.06 -8.56 -16.63
C ILE A 85 0.90 -9.07 -15.56
N LEU A 86 0.92 -10.38 -15.28
CA LEU A 86 1.91 -10.98 -14.39
C LEU A 86 3.31 -10.94 -15.02
N GLY A 87 4.28 -10.56 -14.24
CA GLY A 87 5.66 -10.39 -14.70
C GLY A 87 5.96 -9.04 -15.33
N ARG A 88 4.95 -8.18 -15.49
CA ARG A 88 5.06 -6.90 -16.20
C ARG A 88 5.29 -5.71 -15.25
N VAL A 89 5.90 -4.69 -15.82
CA VAL A 89 6.15 -3.40 -15.16
C VAL A 89 5.41 -2.29 -15.90
N PHE A 90 4.61 -1.53 -15.17
CA PHE A 90 3.77 -0.44 -15.68
C PHE A 90 4.18 0.89 -15.05
N ASP A 91 3.91 1.99 -15.76
CA ASP A 91 3.96 3.33 -15.20
C ASP A 91 2.74 3.64 -14.30
N GLY A 92 2.67 4.87 -13.78
CA GLY A 92 1.58 5.31 -12.92
C GLY A 92 0.20 5.33 -13.57
N LEU A 93 0.12 5.32 -14.89
CA LEU A 93 -1.11 5.28 -15.69
C LEU A 93 -1.46 3.88 -16.20
N GLY A 94 -0.69 2.86 -15.83
CA GLY A 94 -0.91 1.48 -16.28
C GLY A 94 -0.42 1.20 -17.71
N ARG A 95 0.49 2.01 -18.26
CA ARG A 95 1.15 1.76 -19.55
C ARG A 95 2.39 0.91 -19.32
N PRO A 96 2.64 -0.16 -20.11
CA PRO A 96 3.84 -0.98 -19.97
C PRO A 96 5.13 -0.16 -20.20
N ILE A 97 6.13 -0.33 -19.33
CA ILE A 97 7.44 0.34 -19.43
C ILE A 97 8.61 -0.65 -19.49
N ASP A 98 8.33 -1.94 -19.52
CA ASP A 98 9.31 -3.03 -19.54
C ASP A 98 9.84 -3.39 -20.93
N GLY A 99 9.40 -2.69 -21.98
CA GLY A 99 9.81 -2.96 -23.36
C GLY A 99 9.21 -4.21 -24.01
N LEU A 100 8.30 -4.90 -23.33
CA LEU A 100 7.66 -6.13 -23.84
C LEU A 100 6.40 -5.87 -24.69
N GLY A 101 6.11 -4.60 -24.99
CA GLY A 101 4.95 -4.21 -25.80
C GLY A 101 3.65 -4.07 -25.02
N GLU A 102 2.58 -3.73 -25.73
CA GLU A 102 1.25 -3.50 -25.15
C GLU A 102 0.59 -4.79 -24.67
N ILE A 103 -0.32 -4.68 -23.69
CA ILE A 103 -1.15 -5.78 -23.24
C ILE A 103 -2.32 -5.97 -24.20
N TYR A 104 -2.54 -7.20 -24.69
CA TYR A 104 -3.73 -7.58 -25.43
C TYR A 104 -4.87 -7.90 -24.45
N PRO A 105 -5.86 -7.01 -24.31
CA PRO A 105 -6.84 -7.13 -23.23
C PRO A 105 -7.88 -8.21 -23.49
N GLU A 106 -8.10 -9.10 -22.53
CA GLU A 106 -9.31 -9.90 -22.45
C GLU A 106 -10.52 -9.07 -22.00
N CYS A 107 -10.27 -8.09 -21.10
CA CYS A 107 -11.25 -7.11 -20.68
C CYS A 107 -10.62 -5.76 -20.38
N ARG A 108 -11.46 -4.72 -20.29
CA ARG A 108 -11.09 -3.38 -19.81
C ARG A 108 -11.92 -3.05 -18.59
N ARG A 109 -11.32 -2.44 -17.58
CA ARG A 109 -12.00 -2.05 -16.34
C ARG A 109 -11.68 -0.62 -15.96
N ASP A 110 -12.70 0.06 -15.47
CA ASP A 110 -12.56 1.38 -14.85
C ASP A 110 -11.59 1.28 -13.66
N VAL A 111 -10.56 2.12 -13.68
CA VAL A 111 -9.53 2.15 -12.62
C VAL A 111 -10.07 2.66 -11.28
N ASN A 112 -11.16 3.42 -11.29
CA ASN A 112 -11.78 3.89 -10.06
C ASN A 112 -12.32 2.73 -9.22
N GLY A 113 -12.78 1.65 -9.89
CA GLY A 113 -13.29 0.47 -9.19
C GLY A 113 -14.47 0.76 -8.28
N SER A 114 -14.77 -0.17 -7.42
CA SER A 114 -15.80 -0.01 -6.40
C SER A 114 -15.42 -0.74 -5.11
N PRO A 115 -15.73 -0.18 -3.94
CA PRO A 115 -15.62 -0.91 -2.68
C PRO A 115 -16.42 -2.22 -2.74
N ILE A 116 -15.91 -3.26 -2.10
CA ILE A 116 -16.61 -4.54 -2.04
C ILE A 116 -17.93 -4.36 -1.28
N ASN A 117 -19.03 -4.83 -1.89
CA ASN A 117 -20.33 -4.78 -1.25
C ASN A 117 -20.28 -5.52 0.11
N PRO A 118 -20.64 -4.88 1.22
CA PRO A 118 -20.60 -5.50 2.55
C PRO A 118 -21.39 -6.80 2.67
N VAL A 119 -22.49 -6.93 1.93
CA VAL A 119 -23.34 -8.15 1.93
C VAL A 119 -22.63 -9.33 1.26
N SER A 120 -21.80 -9.07 0.26
CA SER A 120 -21.04 -10.10 -0.47
C SER A 120 -19.68 -10.37 0.16
N ARG A 121 -19.30 -9.68 1.22
CA ARG A 121 -18.01 -9.83 1.88
C ARG A 121 -18.01 -11.06 2.80
N VAL A 122 -17.06 -11.95 2.58
CA VAL A 122 -16.82 -13.12 3.45
C VAL A 122 -15.84 -12.73 4.55
N TYR A 123 -16.10 -13.20 5.79
CA TYR A 123 -15.21 -12.96 6.91
C TYR A 123 -13.90 -13.76 6.74
N PRO A 124 -12.74 -13.10 6.73
CA PRO A 124 -11.46 -13.75 6.46
C PRO A 124 -10.96 -14.55 7.65
N ARG A 125 -10.33 -15.73 7.38
CA ARG A 125 -9.80 -16.62 8.41
C ARG A 125 -8.43 -17.20 8.09
N ASN A 126 -8.05 -17.33 6.82
CA ASN A 126 -6.77 -17.92 6.44
C ASN A 126 -5.66 -16.88 6.50
N TYR A 127 -4.47 -17.25 6.90
CA TYR A 127 -3.35 -16.32 6.99
C TYR A 127 -2.47 -16.32 5.72
N ILE A 128 -1.72 -15.25 5.55
CA ILE A 128 -0.62 -15.14 4.61
C ILE A 128 0.67 -15.18 5.41
N ASN A 129 1.55 -16.11 5.09
CA ASN A 129 2.88 -16.17 5.68
C ASN A 129 3.75 -15.10 5.01
N THR A 130 4.23 -14.13 5.78
CA THR A 130 5.15 -13.08 5.30
C THR A 130 6.62 -13.48 5.42
N GLY A 131 6.91 -14.51 6.20
CA GLY A 131 8.27 -14.95 6.53
C GLY A 131 8.96 -14.08 7.58
N ILE A 132 8.25 -13.14 8.18
CA ILE A 132 8.75 -12.21 9.20
C ILE A 132 8.18 -12.60 10.57
N SER A 133 9.07 -13.01 11.50
CA SER A 133 8.66 -13.52 12.83
C SER A 133 7.76 -12.57 13.60
N SER A 134 8.10 -11.28 13.65
CA SER A 134 7.33 -10.28 14.40
C SER A 134 5.94 -10.03 13.81
N ILE A 135 5.78 -10.21 12.50
CA ILE A 135 4.47 -10.09 11.82
C ILE A 135 3.70 -11.40 11.99
N ASP A 136 4.26 -12.52 11.52
CA ASP A 136 3.54 -13.79 11.44
C ASP A 136 3.12 -14.36 12.80
N ALA A 137 3.93 -14.10 13.85
CA ALA A 137 3.63 -14.60 15.18
C ALA A 137 2.82 -13.65 16.07
N LEU A 138 2.90 -12.32 15.88
CA LEU A 138 2.33 -11.34 16.81
C LEU A 138 1.31 -10.38 16.18
N ALA A 139 1.34 -10.23 14.85
CA ALA A 139 0.42 -9.37 14.09
C ALA A 139 0.04 -10.06 12.77
N THR A 140 -0.32 -11.35 12.83
CA THR A 140 -0.52 -12.22 11.66
C THR A 140 -1.43 -11.59 10.62
N LEU A 141 -0.95 -11.56 9.37
CA LEU A 141 -1.69 -11.05 8.21
C LEU A 141 -2.72 -12.08 7.75
N ILE A 142 -3.98 -11.68 7.70
CA ILE A 142 -5.09 -12.52 7.27
C ILE A 142 -5.49 -12.20 5.84
N ARG A 143 -5.85 -13.20 5.03
CA ARG A 143 -6.31 -13.01 3.64
C ARG A 143 -7.51 -12.07 3.59
N GLY A 144 -7.50 -11.13 2.66
CA GLY A 144 -8.56 -10.12 2.53
C GLY A 144 -8.49 -8.99 3.55
N GLN A 145 -7.46 -8.95 4.40
CA GLN A 145 -7.23 -7.89 5.38
C GLN A 145 -6.52 -6.68 4.76
N LYS A 146 -6.72 -5.52 5.38
CA LYS A 146 -5.93 -4.31 5.21
C LYS A 146 -5.06 -4.11 6.44
N LEU A 147 -3.76 -4.35 6.33
CA LEU A 147 -2.81 -4.25 7.44
C LEU A 147 -1.66 -3.30 7.05
N PRO A 148 -1.77 -2.00 7.38
CA PRO A 148 -0.77 -1.02 7.02
C PRO A 148 0.52 -1.16 7.84
N ILE A 149 1.64 -0.72 7.23
CA ILE A 149 2.92 -0.53 7.90
C ILE A 149 3.15 0.96 8.10
N PHE A 150 3.23 1.39 9.35
CA PHE A 150 3.55 2.75 9.75
C PHE A 150 5.05 2.86 9.98
N SER A 151 5.73 3.59 9.12
CA SER A 151 7.17 3.78 9.14
C SER A 151 7.53 5.24 9.46
N GLY A 152 8.77 5.49 9.84
CA GLY A 152 9.34 6.83 9.91
C GLY A 152 10.20 7.15 8.67
N SER A 153 10.43 8.44 8.43
CA SER A 153 11.30 8.87 7.34
C SER A 153 12.72 8.30 7.48
N GLY A 154 13.24 7.70 6.42
CA GLY A 154 14.58 7.11 6.38
C GLY A 154 14.72 5.74 7.08
N MET A 155 13.62 5.14 7.51
CA MET A 155 13.61 3.78 8.05
C MET A 155 13.54 2.71 6.95
N LYS A 156 13.84 1.47 7.29
CA LYS A 156 14.02 0.34 6.36
C LYS A 156 12.70 -0.31 5.91
N HIS A 157 11.69 0.50 5.59
CA HIS A 157 10.39 -0.03 5.13
C HIS A 157 10.43 -0.55 3.69
N ASN A 158 11.32 -0.02 2.85
CA ASN A 158 11.51 -0.52 1.49
C ASN A 158 12.11 -1.92 1.49
N GLU A 159 13.13 -2.14 2.33
CA GLU A 159 13.77 -3.45 2.52
C GLU A 159 12.76 -4.46 3.07
N LEU A 160 11.92 -4.05 4.02
CA LEU A 160 10.85 -4.89 4.55
C LEU A 160 9.81 -5.24 3.48
N ALA A 161 9.40 -4.27 2.65
CA ALA A 161 8.50 -4.51 1.53
C ALA A 161 9.07 -5.53 0.53
N VAL A 162 10.35 -5.36 0.15
CA VAL A 162 11.06 -6.30 -0.73
C VAL A 162 11.11 -7.69 -0.11
N GLN A 163 11.45 -7.80 1.17
CA GLN A 163 11.50 -9.09 1.85
C GLN A 163 10.15 -9.78 1.87
N ILE A 164 9.06 -9.06 2.15
CA ILE A 164 7.70 -9.60 2.10
C ILE A 164 7.36 -10.08 0.68
N VAL A 165 7.64 -9.31 -0.37
CA VAL A 165 7.38 -9.71 -1.77
C VAL A 165 8.12 -11.01 -2.13
N ARG A 166 9.36 -11.15 -1.68
CA ARG A 166 10.19 -12.32 -1.94
C ARG A 166 9.71 -13.57 -1.23
N GLN A 167 9.23 -13.43 -0.01
CA GLN A 167 8.98 -14.55 0.91
C GLN A 167 7.50 -14.89 1.07
N ALA A 168 6.59 -13.94 0.83
CA ALA A 168 5.17 -14.14 1.07
C ALA A 168 4.61 -15.31 0.27
N ASN A 169 3.84 -16.14 0.96
CA ASN A 169 3.15 -17.28 0.38
C ASN A 169 1.87 -17.63 1.18
N VAL A 170 1.09 -18.52 0.63
CA VAL A 170 -0.11 -19.09 1.26
C VAL A 170 0.07 -20.58 1.51
N ALA A 171 -0.40 -21.05 2.65
CA ALA A 171 -0.13 -22.42 3.12
C ALA A 171 -0.84 -23.51 2.29
N ASP A 172 -1.96 -23.18 1.65
CA ASP A 172 -2.87 -24.16 1.06
C ASP A 172 -2.51 -24.58 -0.38
N GLY A 173 -1.37 -24.12 -0.90
CA GLY A 173 -0.97 -24.39 -2.30
C GLY A 173 -1.83 -23.65 -3.33
N ASP A 174 -2.63 -22.68 -2.91
CA ASP A 174 -3.41 -21.82 -3.79
C ASP A 174 -2.49 -20.96 -4.68
N ASP A 175 -2.98 -20.61 -5.84
CA ASP A 175 -2.33 -19.68 -6.74
C ASP A 175 -2.17 -18.30 -6.07
N PHE A 176 -0.93 -17.86 -5.94
CA PHE A 176 -0.58 -16.61 -5.25
C PHE A 176 0.03 -15.60 -6.22
N ALA A 177 -0.44 -14.37 -6.15
CA ALA A 177 0.06 -13.25 -6.95
C ALA A 177 0.31 -12.02 -6.07
N ILE A 178 1.22 -11.18 -6.50
CA ILE A 178 1.56 -9.92 -5.82
C ILE A 178 1.38 -8.77 -6.80
N VAL A 179 0.74 -7.71 -6.34
CA VAL A 179 0.71 -6.43 -7.04
C VAL A 179 1.46 -5.42 -6.20
N PHE A 180 2.52 -4.88 -6.76
CA PHE A 180 3.37 -3.91 -6.10
C PHE A 180 3.22 -2.54 -6.75
N ALA A 181 2.86 -1.53 -5.98
CA ALA A 181 2.74 -0.16 -6.48
C ALA A 181 3.62 0.79 -5.67
N ALA A 182 4.54 1.45 -6.36
CA ALA A 182 5.41 2.48 -5.80
C ALA A 182 4.96 3.86 -6.27
N MET A 183 4.70 4.77 -5.32
CA MET A 183 4.14 6.10 -5.55
C MET A 183 5.10 7.18 -5.09
N GLY A 184 5.61 7.99 -6.03
CA GLY A 184 6.50 9.10 -5.74
C GLY A 184 7.89 8.68 -5.26
N VAL A 185 8.35 7.52 -5.67
CA VAL A 185 9.67 7.00 -5.29
C VAL A 185 10.79 7.63 -6.12
N LYS A 186 11.99 7.71 -5.56
CA LYS A 186 13.18 8.14 -6.30
C LYS A 186 13.63 7.04 -7.27
N ASN A 187 14.39 7.43 -8.30
CA ASN A 187 14.87 6.49 -9.31
C ASN A 187 15.73 5.36 -8.74
N ASP A 188 16.59 5.65 -7.76
CA ASP A 188 17.41 4.67 -7.06
C ASP A 188 16.57 3.64 -6.29
N VAL A 189 15.48 4.08 -5.66
CA VAL A 189 14.53 3.20 -4.97
C VAL A 189 13.73 2.35 -5.97
N ALA A 190 13.33 2.91 -7.10
CA ALA A 190 12.64 2.18 -8.16
C ALA A 190 13.53 1.07 -8.74
N GLU A 191 14.79 1.39 -9.05
CA GLU A 191 15.79 0.43 -9.50
C GLU A 191 16.06 -0.66 -8.45
N TYR A 192 16.14 -0.28 -7.17
CA TYR A 192 16.28 -1.23 -6.07
C TYR A 192 15.15 -2.25 -6.02
N PHE A 193 13.88 -1.82 -6.18
CA PHE A 193 12.75 -2.74 -6.22
C PHE A 193 12.83 -3.69 -7.42
N SER A 194 13.00 -3.17 -8.64
CA SER A 194 13.05 -3.97 -9.87
C SER A 194 14.18 -5.01 -9.80
N THR A 195 15.40 -4.57 -9.49
CA THR A 195 16.58 -5.44 -9.38
C THR A 195 16.41 -6.50 -8.28
N SER A 196 15.81 -6.13 -7.14
CA SER A 196 15.59 -7.07 -6.03
C SER A 196 14.60 -8.17 -6.40
N PHE A 197 13.53 -7.85 -7.14
CA PHE A 197 12.54 -8.83 -7.56
C PHE A 197 13.05 -9.73 -8.69
N GLU A 198 13.82 -9.19 -9.63
CA GLU A 198 14.49 -9.94 -10.68
C GLU A 198 15.51 -10.94 -10.10
N ASN A 199 16.40 -10.47 -9.22
CA ASN A 199 17.41 -11.30 -8.55
C ASN A 199 16.78 -12.42 -7.71
N ALA A 200 15.63 -12.18 -7.13
CA ALA A 200 14.88 -13.16 -6.36
C ALA A 200 14.09 -14.15 -7.23
N ASN A 201 14.04 -13.96 -8.56
CA ASN A 201 13.24 -14.74 -9.50
C ASN A 201 11.74 -14.80 -9.15
N VAL A 202 11.19 -13.71 -8.61
CA VAL A 202 9.77 -13.65 -8.22
C VAL A 202 8.89 -12.88 -9.21
N MET A 203 9.48 -12.28 -10.26
CA MET A 203 8.76 -11.47 -11.24
C MET A 203 7.58 -12.22 -11.89
N ASN A 204 7.68 -13.51 -12.10
CA ASN A 204 6.61 -14.33 -12.69
C ASN A 204 5.28 -14.30 -11.92
N ARG A 205 5.29 -13.89 -10.66
CA ARG A 205 4.10 -13.75 -9.80
C ARG A 205 3.84 -12.32 -9.35
N VAL A 206 4.61 -11.34 -9.85
CA VAL A 206 4.54 -9.93 -9.46
C VAL A 206 4.09 -9.09 -10.64
N THR A 207 3.17 -8.16 -10.41
CA THR A 207 2.83 -7.06 -11.32
C THR A 207 3.26 -5.77 -10.65
N MET A 208 4.07 -4.95 -11.32
CA MET A 208 4.62 -3.70 -10.75
C MET A 208 4.00 -2.48 -11.40
N PHE A 209 3.67 -1.49 -10.57
CA PHE A 209 3.29 -0.13 -10.99
C PHE A 209 4.27 0.86 -10.38
N MET A 210 4.91 1.67 -11.22
CA MET A 210 5.99 2.55 -10.81
C MET A 210 5.66 4.00 -11.16
N ASN A 211 5.45 4.83 -10.14
CA ASN A 211 5.39 6.28 -10.29
C ASN A 211 6.61 6.90 -9.60
N LEU A 212 7.41 7.61 -10.36
CA LEU A 212 8.62 8.24 -9.87
C LEU A 212 8.34 9.60 -9.23
N SER A 213 9.29 10.12 -8.47
CA SER A 213 9.16 11.40 -7.79
C SER A 213 9.07 12.60 -8.74
N ASN A 214 9.63 12.47 -9.94
CA ASN A 214 9.61 13.48 -11.02
C ASN A 214 8.41 13.33 -11.96
N ASP A 215 7.62 12.28 -11.84
CA ASP A 215 6.41 12.12 -12.63
C ASP A 215 5.30 13.07 -12.17
N PRO A 216 4.35 13.41 -13.06
CA PRO A 216 3.21 14.25 -12.70
C PRO A 216 2.44 13.74 -11.50
N ILE A 217 2.00 14.66 -10.62
CA ILE A 217 1.27 14.32 -9.38
C ILE A 217 0.00 13.52 -9.63
N ILE A 218 -0.66 13.76 -10.77
CA ILE A 218 -1.90 13.06 -11.10
C ILE A 218 -1.67 11.57 -11.37
N GLU A 219 -0.55 11.20 -11.97
CA GLU A 219 -0.17 9.81 -12.16
C GLU A 219 -0.04 9.11 -10.81
N ARG A 220 0.52 9.81 -9.80
CA ARG A 220 0.63 9.30 -8.43
C ARG A 220 -0.71 9.01 -7.80
N ILE A 221 -1.74 9.82 -8.08
CA ILE A 221 -3.11 9.60 -7.60
C ILE A 221 -3.77 8.42 -8.32
N ILE A 222 -3.41 8.16 -9.56
CA ILE A 222 -3.99 7.09 -10.38
C ILE A 222 -3.30 5.74 -10.09
N THR A 223 -2.00 5.73 -9.82
CA THR A 223 -1.18 4.51 -9.62
C THR A 223 -1.82 3.46 -8.71
N PRO A 224 -2.28 3.76 -7.48
CA PRO A 224 -2.87 2.75 -6.61
C PRO A 224 -4.22 2.26 -7.15
N ARG A 225 -4.93 3.06 -7.94
CA ARG A 225 -6.19 2.65 -8.56
C ARG A 225 -5.95 1.62 -9.66
N CYS A 226 -4.95 1.83 -10.52
CA CYS A 226 -4.53 0.84 -11.52
C CYS A 226 -4.07 -0.46 -10.86
N ALA A 227 -3.24 -0.36 -9.82
CA ALA A 227 -2.74 -1.52 -9.09
C ALA A 227 -3.88 -2.35 -8.46
N LEU A 228 -4.85 -1.69 -7.83
CA LEU A 228 -6.00 -2.37 -7.25
C LEU A 228 -6.92 -2.99 -8.33
N THR A 229 -7.08 -2.34 -9.47
CA THR A 229 -7.85 -2.88 -10.60
C THR A 229 -7.21 -4.14 -11.16
N ALA A 230 -5.88 -4.16 -11.29
CA ALA A 230 -5.13 -5.36 -11.64
C ALA A 230 -5.28 -6.47 -10.59
N ALA A 231 -5.19 -6.10 -9.29
CA ALA A 231 -5.35 -7.06 -8.20
C ALA A 231 -6.74 -7.69 -8.14
N GLU A 232 -7.79 -6.89 -8.35
CA GLU A 232 -9.17 -7.38 -8.42
C GLU A 232 -9.38 -8.36 -9.58
N TYR A 233 -8.80 -8.08 -10.75
CA TYR A 233 -8.83 -9.00 -11.88
C TYR A 233 -8.13 -10.33 -11.55
N LEU A 234 -6.92 -10.29 -11.02
CA LEU A 234 -6.17 -11.48 -10.62
C LEU A 234 -6.93 -12.30 -9.56
N ALA A 235 -7.57 -11.62 -8.60
CA ALA A 235 -8.29 -12.28 -7.52
C ALA A 235 -9.66 -12.79 -7.95
N PHE A 236 -10.51 -11.94 -8.51
CA PHE A 236 -11.93 -12.23 -8.68
C PHE A 236 -12.28 -12.86 -10.04
N ASP A 237 -11.43 -12.73 -11.04
CA ASP A 237 -11.62 -13.40 -12.34
C ASP A 237 -10.72 -14.61 -12.50
N LEU A 238 -9.42 -14.51 -12.12
CA LEU A 238 -8.49 -15.62 -12.23
C LEU A 238 -8.42 -16.49 -10.97
N GLY A 239 -9.07 -16.10 -9.87
CA GLY A 239 -9.16 -16.89 -8.64
C GLY A 239 -7.88 -16.94 -7.80
N LYS A 240 -6.94 -16.01 -7.99
CA LYS A 240 -5.66 -15.98 -7.27
C LYS A 240 -5.79 -15.32 -5.89
N GLN A 241 -4.99 -15.80 -4.92
CA GLN A 241 -4.80 -15.08 -3.67
C GLN A 241 -3.84 -13.92 -3.95
N THR A 242 -4.32 -12.69 -3.91
CA THR A 242 -3.55 -11.52 -4.35
C THR A 242 -3.15 -10.66 -3.14
N LEU A 243 -1.85 -10.41 -2.99
CA LEU A 243 -1.30 -9.46 -2.03
C LEU A 243 -0.92 -8.17 -2.74
N VAL A 244 -1.48 -7.05 -2.29
CA VAL A 244 -1.20 -5.72 -2.82
C VAL A 244 -0.33 -4.96 -1.82
N ILE A 245 0.82 -4.47 -2.27
CA ILE A 245 1.69 -3.60 -1.48
C ILE A 245 1.68 -2.22 -2.12
N LEU A 246 1.27 -1.21 -1.35
CA LEU A 246 1.18 0.18 -1.79
C LEU A 246 2.18 1.03 -1.01
N THR A 247 3.24 1.52 -1.66
CA THR A 247 4.29 2.34 -1.05
C THR A 247 4.58 3.58 -1.92
N ASP A 248 4.58 4.82 -1.45
CA ASP A 248 4.28 5.31 -0.12
C ASP A 248 2.92 6.04 -0.13
N MET A 249 2.03 5.64 0.77
CA MET A 249 0.71 6.26 0.89
C MET A 249 0.78 7.70 1.40
N THR A 250 1.88 8.11 2.03
CA THR A 250 2.10 9.52 2.37
C THR A 250 2.36 10.35 1.12
N SER A 251 3.18 9.85 0.19
CA SER A 251 3.38 10.51 -1.12
C SER A 251 2.08 10.62 -1.91
N TYR A 252 1.22 9.59 -1.83
CA TYR A 252 -0.13 9.64 -2.41
C TYR A 252 -0.98 10.75 -1.80
N ALA A 253 -1.06 10.82 -0.47
CA ALA A 253 -1.85 11.84 0.23
C ALA A 253 -1.32 13.27 -0.01
N GLU A 254 0.01 13.44 -0.11
CA GLU A 254 0.62 14.72 -0.49
C GLU A 254 0.25 15.13 -1.92
N ALA A 255 0.18 14.19 -2.86
CA ALA A 255 -0.30 14.45 -4.22
C ALA A 255 -1.78 14.91 -4.22
N LEU A 256 -2.64 14.30 -3.39
CA LEU A 256 -4.02 14.76 -3.20
C LEU A 256 -4.08 16.18 -2.62
N ARG A 257 -3.21 16.51 -1.65
CA ARG A 257 -3.12 17.85 -1.06
C ARG A 257 -2.75 18.89 -2.10
N GLU A 258 -1.74 18.61 -2.91
CA GLU A 258 -1.30 19.50 -3.99
C GLU A 258 -2.37 19.68 -5.05
N PHE A 259 -3.03 18.59 -5.42
CA PHE A 259 -4.12 18.60 -6.39
C PHE A 259 -5.33 19.41 -5.90
N SER A 260 -5.78 19.18 -4.66
CA SER A 260 -6.87 19.94 -4.03
C SER A 260 -6.55 21.44 -3.95
N SER A 261 -5.29 21.77 -3.60
CA SER A 261 -4.82 23.16 -3.57
C SER A 261 -4.87 23.81 -4.96
N SER A 262 -4.48 23.08 -6.01
CA SER A 262 -4.51 23.60 -7.40
C SER A 262 -5.93 23.89 -7.90
N LYS A 263 -6.93 23.18 -7.37
CA LYS A 263 -8.36 23.44 -7.63
C LYS A 263 -8.93 24.59 -6.81
N GLY A 264 -8.19 25.13 -5.84
CA GLY A 264 -8.68 26.15 -4.91
C GLY A 264 -9.71 25.64 -3.90
N GLU A 265 -9.71 24.33 -3.58
CA GLU A 265 -10.58 23.74 -2.57
C GLU A 265 -10.19 24.22 -1.15
N ILE A 266 -11.19 24.33 -0.27
CA ILE A 266 -10.94 24.75 1.12
C ILE A 266 -10.18 23.63 1.85
N PRO A 267 -8.97 23.90 2.39
CA PRO A 267 -8.18 22.88 3.04
C PRO A 267 -8.77 22.47 4.39
N GLY A 268 -8.68 21.18 4.69
CA GLY A 268 -8.96 20.63 6.01
C GLY A 268 -7.73 20.61 6.93
N ARG A 269 -7.68 19.63 7.85
CA ARG A 269 -6.60 19.46 8.84
C ARG A 269 -5.23 19.32 8.15
N LYS A 270 -4.24 20.09 8.58
CA LYS A 270 -2.86 20.17 8.04
C LYS A 270 -2.80 20.40 6.52
N GLY A 271 -3.81 21.04 5.93
CA GLY A 271 -3.85 21.39 4.51
C GLY A 271 -4.31 20.25 3.56
N PHE A 272 -4.68 19.10 4.09
CA PHE A 272 -5.24 18.01 3.30
C PHE A 272 -6.68 18.30 2.88
N PRO A 273 -7.15 17.71 1.74
CA PRO A 273 -8.53 17.87 1.33
C PRO A 273 -9.52 17.28 2.36
N GLY A 274 -10.69 17.88 2.49
CA GLY A 274 -11.72 17.41 3.42
C GLY A 274 -12.20 15.98 3.14
N TYR A 275 -12.04 15.52 1.90
CA TYR A 275 -12.40 14.17 1.46
C TYR A 275 -11.27 13.14 1.58
N LEU A 276 -10.14 13.45 2.23
CA LEU A 276 -9.01 12.50 2.36
C LEU A 276 -9.42 11.15 2.95
N TYR A 277 -10.32 11.18 3.96
CA TYR A 277 -10.84 9.94 4.56
C TYR A 277 -11.58 9.06 3.56
N SER A 278 -12.55 9.63 2.85
CA SER A 278 -13.36 8.88 1.88
C SER A 278 -12.54 8.43 0.68
N ASP A 279 -11.53 9.18 0.29
CA ASP A 279 -10.63 8.80 -0.80
C ASP A 279 -9.74 7.61 -0.40
N LEU A 280 -9.08 7.66 0.76
CA LEU A 280 -8.33 6.51 1.30
C LEU A 280 -9.24 5.30 1.50
N ALA A 281 -10.46 5.49 2.02
CA ALA A 281 -11.43 4.41 2.18
C ALA A 281 -11.81 3.79 0.84
N SER A 282 -11.94 4.58 -0.23
CA SER A 282 -12.25 4.07 -1.57
C SER A 282 -11.19 3.11 -2.11
N LEU A 283 -9.93 3.28 -1.72
CA LEU A 283 -8.83 2.38 -2.05
C LEU A 283 -8.81 1.16 -1.13
N TYR A 284 -8.83 1.39 0.17
CA TYR A 284 -8.64 0.31 1.15
C TYR A 284 -9.83 -0.66 1.18
N GLU A 285 -11.06 -0.18 0.98
CA GLU A 285 -12.27 -1.02 0.95
C GLU A 285 -12.41 -1.91 -0.31
N ARG A 286 -11.46 -1.83 -1.24
CA ARG A 286 -11.30 -2.78 -2.35
C ARG A 286 -10.63 -4.09 -1.91
N ALA A 287 -10.04 -4.16 -0.71
CA ALA A 287 -9.53 -5.39 -0.14
C ALA A 287 -10.65 -6.24 0.45
N GLY A 288 -10.55 -7.55 0.33
CA GLY A 288 -11.50 -8.49 0.94
C GLY A 288 -11.60 -9.81 0.20
N ILE A 289 -12.52 -10.64 0.69
CA ILE A 289 -12.96 -11.90 0.09
C ILE A 289 -14.42 -11.70 -0.32
N VAL A 290 -14.75 -12.10 -1.55
CA VAL A 290 -16.11 -11.96 -2.10
C VAL A 290 -16.76 -13.34 -2.19
N GLU A 291 -18.01 -13.46 -1.72
CA GLU A 291 -18.78 -14.70 -1.80
C GLU A 291 -18.89 -15.22 -3.24
N GLY A 292 -18.66 -16.52 -3.42
CA GLY A 292 -18.66 -17.15 -4.75
C GLY A 292 -17.40 -16.93 -5.58
N LYS A 293 -16.42 -16.14 -5.10
CA LYS A 293 -15.12 -15.98 -5.74
C LYS A 293 -14.05 -16.79 -4.99
N LYS A 294 -13.11 -17.40 -5.72
CA LYS A 294 -12.03 -18.20 -5.10
C LYS A 294 -10.90 -17.35 -4.55
N GLY A 295 -10.58 -16.25 -5.21
CA GLY A 295 -9.48 -15.37 -4.84
C GLY A 295 -9.82 -14.36 -3.76
N SER A 296 -8.78 -13.69 -3.28
CA SER A 296 -8.87 -12.61 -2.29
C SER A 296 -7.94 -11.47 -2.66
N VAL A 297 -8.28 -10.25 -2.23
CA VAL A 297 -7.40 -9.09 -2.28
C VAL A 297 -7.01 -8.70 -0.86
N THR A 298 -5.74 -8.85 -0.53
CA THR A 298 -5.14 -8.44 0.74
C THR A 298 -4.26 -7.23 0.52
N GLN A 299 -4.29 -6.24 1.39
CA GLN A 299 -3.50 -5.00 1.23
C GLN A 299 -2.53 -4.78 2.38
N ILE A 300 -1.30 -4.41 2.03
CA ILE A 300 -0.29 -3.83 2.92
C ILE A 300 0.02 -2.41 2.44
N PRO A 301 -0.75 -1.40 2.85
CA PRO A 301 -0.38 -0.02 2.63
C PRO A 301 0.83 0.34 3.50
N ILE A 302 1.87 0.91 2.91
CA ILE A 302 3.04 1.42 3.63
C ILE A 302 2.97 2.94 3.61
N LEU A 303 3.10 3.56 4.77
CA LEU A 303 3.10 5.00 4.90
C LEU A 303 4.26 5.48 5.77
N THR A 304 4.76 6.66 5.46
CA THR A 304 5.81 7.33 6.22
C THR A 304 5.17 8.40 7.11
N MET A 305 5.34 8.28 8.43
CA MET A 305 4.84 9.26 9.39
C MET A 305 5.77 10.49 9.41
N PRO A 306 5.27 11.70 9.07
CA PRO A 306 6.04 12.90 9.22
C PRO A 306 6.42 13.12 10.69
N ASN A 307 7.71 13.31 10.97
CA ASN A 307 8.26 13.46 12.34
C ASN A 307 7.94 12.28 13.30
N ASP A 308 7.74 11.09 12.78
CA ASP A 308 7.30 9.91 13.54
C ASP A 308 5.98 10.14 14.32
N ASP A 309 5.14 11.08 13.86
CA ASP A 309 3.88 11.49 14.50
C ASP A 309 2.72 10.58 14.02
N ILE A 310 2.36 9.59 14.82
CA ILE A 310 1.23 8.69 14.57
C ILE A 310 -0.13 9.43 14.59
N THR A 311 -0.20 10.62 15.16
CA THR A 311 -1.42 11.45 15.19
C THR A 311 -1.58 12.34 13.96
N HIS A 312 -0.63 12.26 13.02
CA HIS A 312 -0.74 12.93 11.73
C HIS A 312 -1.96 12.42 10.95
N PRO A 313 -2.67 13.26 10.15
CA PRO A 313 -3.89 12.86 9.45
C PRO A 313 -3.79 11.55 8.66
N ILE A 314 -2.65 11.27 8.03
CA ILE A 314 -2.48 10.09 7.19
C ILE A 314 -2.49 8.79 8.00
N PRO A 315 -1.60 8.57 9.00
CA PRO A 315 -1.68 7.37 9.83
C PRO A 315 -2.95 7.31 10.66
N ASP A 316 -3.43 8.44 11.20
CA ASP A 316 -4.66 8.52 12.00
C ASP A 316 -5.88 8.00 11.19
N LEU A 317 -6.13 8.56 10.01
CA LEU A 317 -7.24 8.14 9.14
C LEU A 317 -7.06 6.70 8.62
N THR A 318 -5.84 6.31 8.26
CA THR A 318 -5.54 4.94 7.84
C THR A 318 -5.87 3.94 8.95
N GLY A 319 -5.51 4.23 10.19
CA GLY A 319 -5.79 3.38 11.35
C GLY A 319 -7.30 3.18 11.63
N TYR A 320 -8.14 4.17 11.30
CA TYR A 320 -9.59 4.05 11.40
C TYR A 320 -10.21 3.16 10.31
N ILE A 321 -9.64 3.16 9.11
CA ILE A 321 -10.19 2.40 7.97
C ILE A 321 -9.74 0.94 7.98
N THR A 322 -8.55 0.65 8.53
CA THR A 322 -7.89 -0.66 8.43
C THR A 322 -8.12 -1.55 9.66
N GLU A 323 -7.82 -2.84 9.54
CA GLU A 323 -8.03 -3.83 10.61
C GLU A 323 -6.77 -4.06 11.47
N GLY A 324 -6.01 -3.03 11.72
CA GLY A 324 -4.80 -3.06 12.54
C GLY A 324 -3.69 -2.23 11.95
N GLN A 325 -2.47 -2.44 12.44
CA GLN A 325 -1.28 -1.72 11.99
C GLN A 325 -0.01 -2.45 12.43
N ILE A 326 1.05 -2.31 11.65
CA ILE A 326 2.42 -2.67 12.02
C ILE A 326 3.18 -1.36 12.16
N VAL A 327 3.81 -1.13 13.30
CA VAL A 327 4.55 0.11 13.57
C VAL A 327 6.04 -0.19 13.60
N LEU A 328 6.82 0.55 12.82
CA LEU A 328 8.28 0.49 12.88
C LEU A 328 8.79 1.50 13.91
N ASP A 329 9.79 1.09 14.70
CA ASP A 329 10.37 1.88 15.78
C ASP A 329 11.81 2.30 15.45
N ARG A 330 12.05 3.60 15.50
CA ARG A 330 13.36 4.18 15.23
C ARG A 330 14.40 3.79 16.28
N GLY A 331 13.98 3.57 17.52
CA GLY A 331 14.88 3.13 18.59
C GLY A 331 15.42 1.72 18.36
N LEU A 332 14.58 0.82 17.81
CA LEU A 332 15.03 -0.52 17.39
C LEU A 332 15.96 -0.45 16.18
N ASP A 333 15.64 0.42 15.21
CA ASP A 333 16.49 0.62 14.03
C ASP A 333 17.90 1.14 14.42
N TYR A 334 17.99 2.09 15.34
CA TYR A 334 19.28 2.57 15.87
C TYR A 334 20.09 1.51 16.61
N LYS A 335 19.43 0.50 17.19
CA LYS A 335 20.10 -0.67 17.80
C LYS A 335 20.54 -1.69 16.75
N GLY A 336 20.27 -1.48 15.46
CA GLY A 336 20.57 -2.42 14.40
C GLY A 336 19.61 -3.62 14.34
N ILE A 337 18.45 -3.56 14.99
CA ILE A 337 17.41 -4.59 14.93
C ILE A 337 16.65 -4.46 13.61
N TYR A 338 16.55 -5.54 12.85
CA TYR A 338 15.81 -5.60 11.61
C TYR A 338 14.91 -6.84 11.53
N PRO A 339 13.66 -6.72 11.03
CA PRO A 339 12.95 -5.46 10.83
C PRO A 339 12.63 -4.78 12.17
N PRO A 340 12.69 -3.44 12.26
CA PRO A 340 12.53 -2.72 13.52
C PRO A 340 11.05 -2.61 13.92
N VAL A 341 10.35 -3.76 13.99
CA VAL A 341 8.91 -3.81 14.34
C VAL A 341 8.71 -3.60 15.82
N SER A 342 8.02 -2.55 16.17
CA SER A 342 7.54 -2.30 17.55
C SER A 342 6.33 -3.16 17.85
N VAL A 343 6.49 -4.14 18.71
CA VAL A 343 5.47 -5.16 18.99
C VAL A 343 4.25 -4.58 19.68
N LEU A 344 4.43 -3.69 20.67
CA LEU A 344 3.32 -3.22 21.52
C LEU A 344 2.28 -2.37 20.79
N PRO A 345 2.65 -1.39 19.93
CA PRO A 345 1.68 -0.63 19.14
C PRO A 345 1.22 -1.37 17.88
N SER A 346 1.84 -2.50 17.54
CA SER A 346 1.45 -3.31 16.38
C SER A 346 0.31 -4.26 16.74
N LEU A 347 -0.66 -4.40 15.84
CA LEU A 347 -1.90 -5.10 16.09
C LEU A 347 -2.52 -5.58 14.78
N SER A 348 -2.95 -6.84 14.73
CA SER A 348 -3.86 -7.36 13.70
C SER A 348 -5.18 -7.79 14.35
N ARG A 349 -6.27 -7.05 14.09
CA ARG A 349 -7.58 -7.32 14.72
C ARG A 349 -8.21 -8.63 14.26
N LEU A 350 -7.87 -9.11 13.07
CA LEU A 350 -8.39 -10.35 12.49
C LEU A 350 -7.57 -11.59 12.90
N MET A 351 -6.38 -11.40 13.45
CA MET A 351 -5.47 -12.47 13.82
C MET A 351 -6.15 -13.54 14.70
N LYS A 352 -6.93 -13.14 15.69
CA LYS A 352 -7.56 -14.04 16.67
C LYS A 352 -8.43 -15.13 16.04
N ASP A 353 -9.02 -14.85 14.87
CA ASP A 353 -9.94 -15.75 14.16
C ASP A 353 -9.25 -16.52 13.02
N GLY A 354 -7.97 -16.23 12.74
CA GLY A 354 -7.18 -16.83 11.68
C GLY A 354 -5.92 -17.58 12.16
N ILE A 355 -5.77 -17.79 13.47
CA ILE A 355 -4.65 -18.53 14.07
C ILE A 355 -5.16 -19.64 14.97
N GLY A 356 -4.29 -20.60 15.28
CA GLY A 356 -4.60 -21.75 16.14
C GLY A 356 -4.89 -23.01 15.32
N GLU A 357 -5.60 -23.96 15.93
CA GLU A 357 -5.86 -25.27 15.35
C GLU A 357 -6.55 -25.17 13.97
N GLY A 358 -5.99 -25.84 12.97
CA GLY A 358 -6.49 -25.81 11.59
C GLY A 358 -5.94 -24.68 10.73
N TYR A 359 -5.28 -23.67 11.29
CA TYR A 359 -4.68 -22.54 10.57
C TYR A 359 -3.17 -22.44 10.80
N THR A 360 -2.76 -22.41 12.08
CA THR A 360 -1.35 -22.33 12.51
C THR A 360 -1.09 -23.39 13.59
N ARG A 361 -0.15 -23.15 14.51
CA ARG A 361 0.05 -24.01 15.69
C ARG A 361 -1.14 -23.87 16.65
N SER A 362 -1.54 -24.97 17.30
CA SER A 362 -2.64 -24.95 18.27
C SER A 362 -2.42 -24.02 19.47
N ASP A 363 -1.15 -23.81 19.86
CA ASP A 363 -0.74 -22.96 20.98
C ASP A 363 -0.40 -21.50 20.56
N HIS A 364 -0.56 -21.15 19.27
CA HIS A 364 -0.14 -19.86 18.73
C HIS A 364 -0.74 -18.67 19.51
N SER A 365 -2.06 -18.66 19.73
CA SER A 365 -2.72 -17.56 20.43
C SER A 365 -2.22 -17.40 21.87
N MET A 366 -2.00 -18.52 22.57
CA MET A 366 -1.49 -18.50 23.94
C MET A 366 -0.07 -17.94 24.01
N LEU A 367 0.81 -18.41 23.12
CA LEU A 367 2.21 -17.95 23.06
C LEU A 367 2.32 -16.48 22.66
N ALA A 368 1.54 -16.04 21.67
CA ALA A 368 1.51 -14.63 21.25
C ALA A 368 1.10 -13.71 22.41
N ASN A 369 0.05 -14.06 23.15
CA ASN A 369 -0.41 -13.29 24.30
C ASN A 369 0.63 -13.27 25.44
N GLN A 370 1.28 -14.41 25.72
CA GLN A 370 2.33 -14.50 26.72
C GLN A 370 3.55 -13.62 26.37
N LEU A 371 4.00 -13.67 25.10
CA LEU A 371 5.11 -12.85 24.62
C LEU A 371 4.80 -11.36 24.71
N PHE A 372 3.59 -10.98 24.27
CA PHE A 372 3.13 -9.59 24.34
C PHE A 372 3.10 -9.09 25.79
N ALA A 373 2.51 -9.86 26.72
CA ALA A 373 2.44 -9.49 28.13
C ALA A 373 3.84 -9.41 28.78
N SER A 374 4.73 -10.35 28.45
CA SER A 374 6.10 -10.36 28.98
C SER A 374 6.91 -9.16 28.46
N TYR A 375 6.77 -8.84 27.16
CA TYR A 375 7.47 -7.69 26.59
C TYR A 375 6.91 -6.35 27.07
N ALA A 376 5.62 -6.26 27.41
CA ALA A 376 5.07 -5.08 28.09
C ALA A 376 5.75 -4.84 29.44
N LYS A 377 5.92 -5.90 30.27
CA LYS A 377 6.65 -5.81 31.54
C LYS A 377 8.12 -5.40 31.36
N VAL A 378 8.75 -5.80 30.25
CA VAL A 378 10.11 -5.34 29.91
C VAL A 378 10.16 -3.83 29.75
N GLN A 379 9.16 -3.21 29.14
CA GLN A 379 9.15 -1.75 28.98
C GLN A 379 8.97 -1.04 30.33
N ASP A 380 8.16 -1.61 31.25
CA ASP A 380 8.03 -1.11 32.62
C ASP A 380 9.38 -1.20 33.36
N ALA A 381 10.08 -2.33 33.26
CA ALA A 381 11.41 -2.50 33.85
C ALA A 381 12.45 -1.56 33.24
N LYS A 382 12.42 -1.30 31.92
CA LYS A 382 13.28 -0.31 31.25
C LYS A 382 13.00 1.12 31.77
N ALA A 383 11.73 1.47 31.89
CA ALA A 383 11.33 2.78 32.44
C ALA A 383 11.83 2.95 33.89
N LEU A 384 11.69 1.90 34.72
CA LEU A 384 12.23 1.91 36.08
C LEU A 384 13.75 2.02 36.10
N ALA A 385 14.46 1.25 35.27
CA ALA A 385 15.92 1.28 35.15
C ALA A 385 16.44 2.66 34.75
N SER A 386 15.71 3.40 33.90
CA SER A 386 16.10 4.77 33.51
C SER A 386 16.07 5.78 34.67
N VAL A 387 15.30 5.48 35.74
CA VAL A 387 15.18 6.37 36.91
C VAL A 387 16.14 5.99 38.03
N ILE A 388 16.23 4.68 38.36
CA ILE A 388 17.00 4.22 39.52
C ILE A 388 18.36 3.59 39.17
N GLY A 389 18.59 3.29 37.90
CA GLY A 389 19.76 2.55 37.41
C GLY A 389 19.52 1.04 37.32
N GLU A 390 20.20 0.36 36.37
CA GLU A 390 20.05 -1.10 36.18
C GLU A 390 20.52 -1.91 37.40
N ASP A 391 21.53 -1.42 38.14
CA ASP A 391 22.11 -2.10 39.28
C ASP A 391 21.11 -2.24 40.44
N GLU A 392 20.24 -1.25 40.63
CA GLU A 392 19.24 -1.20 41.71
C GLU A 392 17.95 -1.96 41.38
N LEU A 393 17.82 -2.53 40.19
CA LEU A 393 16.66 -3.33 39.82
C LEU A 393 16.55 -4.59 40.66
N SER A 394 15.31 -5.04 40.93
CA SER A 394 15.04 -6.31 41.51
C SER A 394 15.56 -7.49 40.68
N ALA A 395 15.79 -8.65 41.27
CA ALA A 395 16.20 -9.85 40.55
C ALA A 395 15.16 -10.27 39.48
N SER A 396 13.87 -9.97 39.72
CA SER A 396 12.80 -10.18 38.73
C SER A 396 12.94 -9.24 37.52
N ASP A 397 13.17 -7.96 37.81
CA ASP A 397 13.28 -6.94 36.72
C ASP A 397 14.55 -7.15 35.90
N LYS A 398 15.65 -7.56 36.53
CA LYS A 398 16.90 -7.94 35.82
C LYS A 398 16.64 -9.10 34.84
N ARG A 399 15.88 -10.14 35.24
CA ARG A 399 15.50 -11.25 34.34
C ARG A 399 14.59 -10.77 33.20
N LEU A 400 13.67 -9.84 33.46
CA LEU A 400 12.84 -9.23 32.41
C LEU A 400 13.69 -8.44 31.42
N MET A 401 14.71 -7.73 31.87
CA MET A 401 15.66 -7.03 31.00
C MET A 401 16.46 -7.98 30.12
N GLU A 402 16.92 -9.10 30.67
CA GLU A 402 17.61 -10.17 29.91
C GLU A 402 16.67 -10.79 28.86
N PHE A 403 15.44 -11.11 29.24
CA PHE A 403 14.42 -11.59 28.30
C PHE A 403 14.18 -10.56 27.19
N GLY A 404 14.05 -9.27 27.54
CA GLY A 404 13.83 -8.21 26.55
C GLY A 404 14.95 -8.10 25.52
N ARG A 405 16.22 -8.18 25.96
CA ARG A 405 17.39 -8.22 25.06
C ARG A 405 17.35 -9.45 24.14
N ALA A 406 17.15 -10.63 24.70
CA ALA A 406 17.05 -11.87 23.93
C ALA A 406 15.89 -11.86 22.93
N PHE A 407 14.74 -11.29 23.32
CA PHE A 407 13.57 -11.13 22.45
C PHE A 407 13.85 -10.19 21.28
N GLU A 408 14.46 -9.04 21.53
CA GLU A 408 14.85 -8.10 20.49
C GLU A 408 15.90 -8.70 19.53
N GLU A 409 16.94 -9.33 20.06
CA GLU A 409 18.10 -9.84 19.29
C GLU A 409 17.82 -11.14 18.52
N ARG A 410 16.99 -12.04 19.05
CA ARG A 410 16.79 -13.38 18.50
C ARG A 410 15.46 -13.58 17.80
N PHE A 411 14.42 -12.89 18.27
CA PHE A 411 13.08 -13.05 17.72
C PHE A 411 12.72 -11.92 16.74
N ILE A 412 12.84 -10.64 17.17
CA ILE A 412 12.53 -9.52 16.28
C ILE A 412 13.62 -9.41 15.22
N ASN A 413 14.88 -9.45 15.62
CA ASN A 413 15.99 -9.34 14.67
C ASN A 413 16.06 -10.55 13.75
N GLN A 414 16.04 -10.28 12.45
CA GLN A 414 16.02 -11.27 11.39
C GLN A 414 16.85 -10.77 10.20
N GLY A 415 17.59 -11.66 9.53
CA GLY A 415 18.34 -11.28 8.34
C GLY A 415 17.44 -10.87 7.16
N TYR A 416 17.94 -10.00 6.30
CA TYR A 416 17.21 -9.54 5.09
C TYR A 416 16.77 -10.67 4.15
N ASP A 417 17.52 -11.78 4.15
CA ASP A 417 17.24 -12.95 3.32
C ASP A 417 16.66 -14.13 4.13
N GLU A 418 16.46 -13.92 5.42
CA GLU A 418 15.96 -14.96 6.30
C GLU A 418 14.43 -15.07 6.22
N ASN A 419 13.96 -16.26 5.87
CA ASN A 419 12.55 -16.62 5.88
C ASN A 419 12.24 -17.51 7.07
N ARG A 420 11.42 -17.05 7.99
CA ARG A 420 11.03 -17.79 9.18
C ARG A 420 9.56 -18.22 9.11
N THR A 421 9.30 -19.51 9.18
CA THR A 421 7.94 -20.01 9.39
C THR A 421 7.49 -19.75 10.83
N ILE A 422 6.19 -19.77 11.10
CA ILE A 422 5.64 -19.61 12.46
C ILE A 422 6.26 -20.63 13.44
N ALA A 423 6.46 -21.88 13.00
CA ALA A 423 7.10 -22.90 13.82
C ALA A 423 8.54 -22.53 14.19
N VAL A 424 9.33 -22.08 13.23
CA VAL A 424 10.72 -21.63 13.44
C VAL A 424 10.77 -20.38 14.32
N SER A 425 9.87 -19.43 14.12
CA SER A 425 9.78 -18.21 14.93
C SER A 425 9.65 -18.52 16.41
N TYR A 426 8.81 -19.47 16.78
CA TYR A 426 8.66 -19.89 18.18
C TYR A 426 9.83 -20.73 18.71
N THR A 427 10.54 -21.49 17.87
CA THR A 427 11.75 -22.22 18.34
C THR A 427 12.90 -21.29 18.71
N HIS A 428 13.03 -20.12 18.09
CA HIS A 428 13.99 -19.10 18.51
C HIS A 428 13.72 -18.54 19.91
N LEU A 429 12.52 -18.72 20.45
CA LEU A 429 12.10 -18.29 21.80
C LEU A 429 12.16 -19.39 22.85
N THR A 430 12.10 -20.68 22.45
CA THR A 430 12.09 -21.82 23.39
C THR A 430 13.44 -22.14 24.03
N LEU A 431 14.49 -21.37 23.73
CA LEU A 431 15.73 -21.40 24.48
C LEU A 431 15.51 -20.80 25.90
N PRO A 432 16.25 -21.17 26.93
CA PRO A 432 15.88 -21.28 28.37
C PRO A 432 15.26 -20.06 29.06
N THR A 433 14.89 -19.04 28.35
CA THR A 433 14.38 -17.76 28.87
C THR A 433 12.89 -17.77 29.21
N ILE A 434 12.06 -18.64 28.60
CA ILE A 434 10.60 -18.62 28.80
C ILE A 434 10.17 -19.51 30.00
N CYS A 435 10.94 -20.52 30.37
CA CYS A 435 10.60 -21.40 31.47
C CYS A 435 10.84 -20.80 32.86
N SER A 436 11.32 -19.58 32.97
CA SER A 436 11.72 -18.95 34.24
C SER A 436 11.07 -17.58 34.50
N VAL A 437 10.09 -17.14 33.68
CA VAL A 437 9.34 -15.89 33.91
C VAL A 437 7.86 -16.22 34.30
#